data_5d55aa695507397fe4e7c2d2e3926405
#
_entry.id   5d55aa695507397fe4e7c2d2e3926405
#
_cell.length_a   1.000
_cell.length_b   1.000
_cell.length_c   1.000
_cell.angle_alpha   90.00
_cell.angle_beta   90.00
_cell.angle_gamma   90.00
#
_symmetry.space_group_name_H-M   'P 1'
#
loop_
_entity.id
_entity.type
_entity.pdbx_description
1 polymer ?
#
loop_
_entity_poly.entity_id
_entity_poly.type
_entity_poly.pdbx_seq_one_letter_code
_entity_poly.pdbx_strand_id
1 'polypeptide(L)'
;LVFAEYDGKLGKAPLTQKAVPIALIMLANPIRKGAKETFSYFAKRGVEVKVISGDNPVTVSAIAKEAGIAHAERYVDASTLKTKDDYQKAVQRYTVFGRVTPSQKRILVQALKNERKTVAMTGDGVNDVLALKDADCSIAMASGSDAASQVAQLVLLDSDFSRMPSVVMEGRRVVNNIERTASLYI
;
A
#
# COMPACT_ATOMS: atom_id res chain seq x y z
N LEU A 1 -17.84 -6.54 13.84
CA LEU A 1 -18.39 -5.80 14.96
C LEU A 1 -19.40 -6.66 15.71
N VAL A 2 -19.47 -6.49 17.02
CA VAL A 2 -20.50 -7.13 17.86
C VAL A 2 -21.49 -6.06 18.28
N PHE A 3 -22.75 -6.26 18.01
CA PHE A 3 -23.84 -5.47 18.56
C PHE A 3 -24.39 -6.22 19.77
N ALA A 4 -24.40 -5.58 20.94
CA ALA A 4 -24.74 -6.22 22.20
C ALA A 4 -25.60 -5.29 23.07
N GLU A 5 -26.49 -5.87 23.87
CA GLU A 5 -27.24 -5.18 24.91
C GLU A 5 -26.39 -5.08 26.16
N TYR A 6 -26.45 -3.93 26.84
CA TYR A 6 -25.70 -3.66 28.05
C TYR A 6 -26.52 -2.78 29.00
N ASP A 7 -26.85 -3.30 30.16
CA ASP A 7 -27.70 -2.64 31.16
C ASP A 7 -26.94 -1.63 32.04
N GLY A 8 -25.62 -1.49 31.86
CA GLY A 8 -24.79 -0.57 32.64
C GLY A 8 -24.62 0.80 31.97
N LYS A 9 -24.01 1.74 32.71
CA LYS A 9 -23.62 3.04 32.16
C LYS A 9 -22.45 2.91 31.16
N LEU A 10 -22.62 3.41 29.95
CA LEU A 10 -21.55 3.50 28.96
C LEU A 10 -20.65 4.70 29.26
N GLY A 11 -19.33 4.48 29.24
CA GLY A 11 -18.32 5.50 29.49
C GLY A 11 -16.94 5.06 28.99
N LYS A 12 -15.90 5.82 29.38
CA LYS A 12 -14.52 5.48 29.03
C LYS A 12 -13.91 4.33 29.86
N ALA A 13 -14.58 3.94 30.94
CA ALA A 13 -14.16 2.83 31.80
C ALA A 13 -14.53 1.48 31.18
N PRO A 14 -13.82 0.40 31.55
CA PRO A 14 -14.21 -0.95 31.13
C PRO A 14 -15.65 -1.29 31.59
N LEU A 15 -16.32 -2.14 30.79
CA LEU A 15 -17.67 -2.62 31.12
C LEU A 15 -17.64 -3.37 32.43
N THR A 16 -18.53 -3.00 33.37
CA THR A 16 -18.60 -3.59 34.71
C THR A 16 -19.57 -4.78 34.77
N GLN A 17 -20.48 -4.88 33.82
CA GLN A 17 -21.47 -5.95 33.70
C GLN A 17 -21.27 -6.73 32.40
N LYS A 18 -21.89 -7.90 32.31
CA LYS A 18 -21.83 -8.79 31.16
C LYS A 18 -22.70 -8.23 30.02
N ALA A 19 -22.09 -7.93 28.86
CA ALA A 19 -22.83 -7.58 27.67
C ALA A 19 -23.39 -8.83 26.98
N VAL A 20 -24.65 -8.79 26.54
CA VAL A 20 -25.32 -9.89 25.87
C VAL A 20 -25.25 -9.62 24.34
N PRO A 21 -24.55 -10.44 23.56
CA PRO A 21 -24.45 -10.24 22.12
C PRO A 21 -25.81 -10.50 21.45
N ILE A 22 -26.28 -9.54 20.63
CA ILE A 22 -27.53 -9.65 19.86
C ILE A 22 -27.21 -10.01 18.41
N ALA A 23 -26.17 -9.40 17.82
CA ALA A 23 -25.82 -9.63 16.42
C ALA A 23 -24.32 -9.49 16.18
N LEU A 24 -23.84 -10.19 15.17
CA LEU A 24 -22.52 -10.05 14.58
C LEU A 24 -22.64 -9.32 13.24
N ILE A 25 -21.98 -8.18 13.12
CA ILE A 25 -21.93 -7.41 11.88
C ILE A 25 -20.59 -7.65 11.21
N MET A 26 -20.61 -8.27 10.05
CA MET A 26 -19.43 -8.54 9.25
C MET A 26 -19.29 -7.46 8.18
N LEU A 27 -18.20 -6.71 8.23
CA LEU A 27 -17.86 -5.70 7.23
C LEU A 27 -16.75 -6.25 6.35
N ALA A 28 -16.94 -6.23 5.05
CA ALA A 28 -15.96 -6.63 4.07
C ALA A 28 -15.90 -5.62 2.93
N ASN A 29 -14.70 -5.23 2.53
CA ASN A 29 -14.47 -4.45 1.31
C ASN A 29 -14.07 -5.42 0.20
N PRO A 30 -14.88 -5.58 -0.85
CA PRO A 30 -14.51 -6.44 -1.97
C PRO A 30 -13.31 -5.86 -2.71
N ILE A 31 -12.45 -6.74 -3.20
CA ILE A 31 -11.33 -6.35 -4.06
C ILE A 31 -11.87 -5.78 -5.37
N ARG A 32 -11.30 -4.67 -5.80
CA ARG A 32 -11.69 -4.00 -7.05
C ARG A 32 -11.47 -4.94 -8.25
N LYS A 33 -12.39 -4.86 -9.22
CA LYS A 33 -12.24 -5.57 -10.50
C LYS A 33 -10.94 -5.14 -11.17
N GLY A 34 -10.21 -6.09 -11.77
CA GLY A 34 -8.94 -5.81 -12.43
C GLY A 34 -7.70 -5.81 -11.52
N ALA A 35 -7.85 -5.96 -10.19
CA ALA A 35 -6.70 -5.97 -9.28
C ALA A 35 -5.75 -7.15 -9.56
N LYS A 36 -6.28 -8.36 -9.72
CA LYS A 36 -5.48 -9.56 -10.01
C LYS A 36 -4.71 -9.43 -11.32
N GLU A 37 -5.36 -8.95 -12.36
CA GLU A 37 -4.78 -8.71 -13.68
C GLU A 37 -3.65 -7.68 -13.60
N THR A 38 -3.87 -6.60 -12.85
CA THR A 38 -2.90 -5.53 -12.65
C THR A 38 -1.66 -6.03 -11.91
N PHE A 39 -1.82 -6.76 -10.81
CA PHE A 39 -0.68 -7.32 -10.09
C PHE A 39 0.04 -8.41 -10.88
N SER A 40 -0.69 -9.24 -11.64
CA SER A 40 -0.09 -10.20 -12.57
C SER A 40 0.72 -9.50 -13.68
N TYR A 41 0.23 -8.37 -14.22
CA TYR A 41 0.95 -7.57 -15.19
C TYR A 41 2.30 -7.09 -14.66
N PHE A 42 2.34 -6.58 -13.42
CA PHE A 42 3.57 -6.12 -12.78
C PHE A 42 4.52 -7.27 -12.44
N ALA A 43 4.01 -8.36 -11.89
CA ALA A 43 4.81 -9.54 -11.56
C ALA A 43 5.52 -10.12 -12.78
N LYS A 44 4.82 -10.23 -13.93
CA LYS A 44 5.41 -10.68 -15.22
C LYS A 44 6.53 -9.78 -15.73
N ARG A 45 6.63 -8.55 -15.25
CA ARG A 45 7.66 -7.55 -15.59
C ARG A 45 8.75 -7.42 -14.54
N GLY A 46 8.79 -8.33 -13.59
CA GLY A 46 9.80 -8.34 -12.53
C GLY A 46 9.60 -7.26 -11.47
N VAL A 47 8.40 -6.64 -11.40
CA VAL A 47 8.08 -5.67 -10.35
C VAL A 47 7.63 -6.42 -9.10
N GLU A 48 8.35 -6.24 -8.02
CA GLU A 48 8.02 -6.77 -6.70
C GLU A 48 7.05 -5.82 -5.99
N VAL A 49 5.87 -6.33 -5.61
CA VAL A 49 4.86 -5.55 -4.90
C VAL A 49 5.02 -5.75 -3.40
N LYS A 50 5.08 -4.64 -2.66
CA LYS A 50 5.03 -4.61 -1.19
C LYS A 50 3.74 -3.94 -0.74
N VAL A 51 3.07 -4.50 0.25
CA VAL A 51 1.83 -3.93 0.83
C VAL A 51 2.15 -3.33 2.18
N ILE A 52 1.86 -2.05 2.36
CA ILE A 52 2.13 -1.30 3.58
C ILE A 52 0.83 -0.71 4.10
N SER A 53 0.33 -1.21 5.24
CA SER A 53 -0.96 -0.80 5.81
C SER A 53 -0.86 -0.52 7.32
N GLY A 54 -1.72 0.37 7.81
CA GLY A 54 -1.94 0.57 9.24
C GLY A 54 -2.74 -0.54 9.91
N ASP A 55 -3.40 -1.40 9.12
CA ASP A 55 -4.29 -2.45 9.60
C ASP A 55 -3.54 -3.67 10.12
N ASN A 56 -4.29 -4.61 10.69
CA ASN A 56 -3.76 -5.86 11.20
C ASN A 56 -3.06 -6.67 10.09
N PRO A 57 -1.79 -7.11 10.26
CA PRO A 57 -1.01 -7.77 9.24
C PRO A 57 -1.64 -9.05 8.68
N VAL A 58 -2.36 -9.82 9.52
CA VAL A 58 -3.06 -11.05 9.10
C VAL A 58 -4.19 -10.72 8.12
N THR A 59 -4.99 -9.69 8.44
CA THR A 59 -6.08 -9.22 7.57
C THR A 59 -5.53 -8.69 6.25
N VAL A 60 -4.49 -7.86 6.30
CA VAL A 60 -3.84 -7.31 5.09
C VAL A 60 -3.25 -8.42 4.23
N SER A 61 -2.61 -9.42 4.84
CA SER A 61 -2.08 -10.59 4.14
C SER A 61 -3.17 -11.39 3.41
N ALA A 62 -4.31 -11.62 4.07
CA ALA A 62 -5.45 -12.31 3.46
C ALA A 62 -6.00 -11.55 2.23
N ILE A 63 -6.16 -10.23 2.36
CA ILE A 63 -6.61 -9.35 1.26
C ILE A 63 -5.58 -9.33 0.12
N ALA A 64 -4.30 -9.21 0.43
CA ALA A 64 -3.22 -9.21 -0.55
C ALA A 64 -3.15 -10.54 -1.33
N LYS A 65 -3.37 -11.66 -0.64
CA LYS A 65 -3.45 -12.99 -1.26
C LYS A 65 -4.65 -13.09 -2.21
N GLU A 66 -5.82 -12.62 -1.78
CA GLU A 66 -7.03 -12.58 -2.60
C GLU A 66 -6.84 -11.69 -3.83
N ALA A 67 -6.10 -10.56 -3.69
CA ALA A 67 -5.73 -9.67 -4.80
C ALA A 67 -4.69 -10.27 -5.76
N GLY A 68 -4.12 -11.45 -5.45
CA GLY A 68 -3.16 -12.12 -6.31
C GLY A 68 -1.73 -11.61 -6.18
N ILE A 69 -1.38 -10.96 -5.06
CA ILE A 69 -0.01 -10.51 -4.79
C ILE A 69 0.84 -11.71 -4.40
N ALA A 70 1.97 -11.88 -5.09
CA ALA A 70 2.90 -12.97 -4.83
C ALA A 70 3.51 -12.87 -3.43
N HIS A 71 3.65 -14.01 -2.75
CA HIS A 71 4.24 -14.10 -1.41
C HIS A 71 3.50 -13.28 -0.33
N ALA A 72 2.20 -13.04 -0.51
CA ALA A 72 1.38 -12.29 0.46
C ALA A 72 1.32 -12.97 1.85
N GLU A 73 1.63 -14.28 1.95
CA GLU A 73 1.76 -15.02 3.21
C GLU A 73 2.96 -14.58 4.05
N ARG A 74 3.93 -13.88 3.44
CA ARG A 74 5.10 -13.34 4.15
C ARG A 74 4.76 -11.97 4.71
N TYR A 75 4.17 -11.95 5.89
CA TYR A 75 3.79 -10.70 6.55
C TYR A 75 4.52 -10.48 7.86
N VAL A 76 4.58 -9.23 8.29
CA VAL A 76 5.17 -8.80 9.56
C VAL A 76 4.33 -7.71 10.22
N ASP A 77 4.29 -7.71 11.54
CA ASP A 77 3.77 -6.61 12.35
C ASP A 77 4.88 -5.56 12.51
N ALA A 78 4.71 -4.38 11.89
CA ALA A 78 5.71 -3.33 11.93
C ALA A 78 5.93 -2.75 13.33
N SER A 79 5.04 -3.00 14.29
CA SER A 79 5.26 -2.61 15.69
C SER A 79 6.43 -3.37 16.34
N THR A 80 6.84 -4.51 15.77
CA THR A 80 7.99 -5.29 16.23
C THR A 80 9.33 -4.79 15.70
N LEU A 81 9.33 -4.00 14.63
CA LEU A 81 10.53 -3.44 14.01
C LEU A 81 10.99 -2.20 14.79
N LYS A 82 12.20 -2.22 15.35
CA LYS A 82 12.69 -1.16 16.22
C LYS A 82 13.90 -0.41 15.66
N THR A 83 14.78 -1.09 14.96
CA THR A 83 16.04 -0.55 14.45
C THR A 83 16.02 -0.44 12.93
N LYS A 84 16.90 0.40 12.37
CA LYS A 84 17.07 0.49 10.90
C LYS A 84 17.46 -0.86 10.29
N ASP A 85 18.23 -1.66 11.00
CA ASP A 85 18.63 -3.00 10.56
C ASP A 85 17.44 -3.96 10.50
N ASP A 86 16.49 -3.87 11.43
CA ASP A 86 15.24 -4.65 11.38
C ASP A 86 14.46 -4.33 10.10
N TYR A 87 14.32 -3.05 9.74
CA TYR A 87 13.64 -2.65 8.50
C TYR A 87 14.37 -3.15 7.26
N GLN A 88 15.72 -3.07 7.25
CA GLN A 88 16.52 -3.54 6.13
C GLN A 88 16.33 -5.05 5.88
N LYS A 89 16.37 -5.85 6.95
CA LYS A 89 16.09 -7.29 6.88
C LYS A 89 14.62 -7.59 6.53
N ALA A 90 13.71 -6.78 7.06
CA ALA A 90 12.28 -6.98 6.84
C ALA A 90 11.86 -6.74 5.37
N VAL A 91 12.39 -5.74 4.69
CA VAL A 91 12.04 -5.47 3.28
C VAL A 91 12.49 -6.57 2.33
N GLN A 92 13.57 -7.31 2.69
CA GLN A 92 14.02 -8.47 1.93
C GLN A 92 13.14 -9.70 2.17
N ARG A 93 12.64 -9.89 3.39
CA ARG A 93 11.97 -11.11 3.82
C ARG A 93 10.45 -11.08 3.63
N TYR A 94 9.82 -9.92 3.87
CA TYR A 94 8.37 -9.80 3.93
C TYR A 94 7.79 -9.04 2.74
N THR A 95 6.57 -9.41 2.37
CA THR A 95 5.80 -8.77 1.31
C THR A 95 4.75 -7.82 1.89
N VAL A 96 4.19 -8.17 3.05
CA VAL A 96 3.10 -7.43 3.69
C VAL A 96 3.56 -6.89 5.05
N PHE A 97 3.36 -5.60 5.25
CA PHE A 97 3.65 -4.87 6.49
C PHE A 97 2.35 -4.33 7.06
N GLY A 98 1.96 -4.83 8.23
CA GLY A 98 0.77 -4.36 8.94
C GLY A 98 1.12 -3.49 10.15
N ARG A 99 0.14 -2.76 10.69
CA ARG A 99 0.29 -1.81 11.82
C ARG A 99 1.41 -0.79 11.62
N VAL A 100 1.58 -0.35 10.37
CA VAL A 100 2.62 0.60 9.99
C VAL A 100 2.17 2.02 10.31
N THR A 101 2.98 2.76 11.06
CA THR A 101 2.79 4.20 11.29
C THR A 101 3.28 5.04 10.09
N PRO A 102 2.85 6.30 9.96
CA PRO A 102 3.31 7.17 8.86
C PRO A 102 4.83 7.32 8.79
N SER A 103 5.51 7.45 9.93
CA SER A 103 6.99 7.50 9.98
C SER A 103 7.64 6.19 9.52
N GLN A 104 7.06 5.06 9.87
CA GLN A 104 7.56 3.76 9.44
C GLN A 104 7.36 3.51 7.93
N LYS A 105 6.28 4.05 7.30
CA LYS A 105 6.12 4.01 5.84
C LYS A 105 7.31 4.62 5.13
N ARG A 106 7.76 5.79 5.60
CA ARG A 106 8.95 6.46 5.09
C ARG A 106 10.21 5.60 5.24
N ILE A 107 10.43 5.02 6.42
CA ILE A 107 11.59 4.17 6.71
C ILE A 107 11.60 2.94 5.78
N LEU A 108 10.46 2.32 5.52
CA LEU A 108 10.35 1.18 4.61
C LEU A 108 10.73 1.55 3.17
N VAL A 109 10.27 2.72 2.67
CA VAL A 109 10.66 3.22 1.35
C VAL A 109 12.18 3.44 1.29
N GLN A 110 12.76 4.07 2.31
CA GLN A 110 14.20 4.29 2.39
C GLN A 110 14.99 2.97 2.46
N ALA A 111 14.50 1.98 3.21
CA ALA A 111 15.12 0.67 3.30
C ALA A 111 15.13 -0.06 1.94
N LEU A 112 14.04 0.02 1.15
CA LEU A 112 14.00 -0.51 -0.21
C LEU A 112 14.99 0.20 -1.14
N LYS A 113 15.12 1.52 -1.06
CA LYS A 113 16.10 2.30 -1.84
C LYS A 113 17.56 1.94 -1.46
N ASN A 114 17.83 1.68 -0.19
CA ASN A 114 19.14 1.21 0.26
C ASN A 114 19.52 -0.17 -0.35
N GLU A 115 18.53 -1.00 -0.71
CA GLU A 115 18.73 -2.23 -1.50
C GLU A 115 18.96 -1.96 -3.00
N ARG A 116 19.20 -0.70 -3.39
CA ARG A 116 19.34 -0.27 -4.79
C ARG A 116 18.11 -0.60 -5.66
N LYS A 117 16.92 -0.67 -5.06
CA LYS A 117 15.66 -0.82 -5.77
C LYS A 117 15.14 0.55 -6.20
N THR A 118 14.61 0.64 -7.41
CA THR A 118 13.79 1.78 -7.84
C THR A 118 12.40 1.59 -7.25
N VAL A 119 11.96 2.52 -6.41
CA VAL A 119 10.74 2.40 -5.62
C VAL A 119 9.64 3.31 -6.15
N ALA A 120 8.54 2.71 -6.59
CA ALA A 120 7.29 3.43 -6.81
C ALA A 120 6.41 3.30 -5.56
N MET A 121 5.91 4.42 -5.04
CA MET A 121 4.99 4.45 -3.89
C MET A 121 3.62 4.95 -4.33
N THR A 122 2.59 4.18 -3.99
CA THR A 122 1.20 4.59 -4.19
C THR A 122 0.57 4.88 -2.83
N GLY A 123 -0.09 6.02 -2.69
CA GLY A 123 -0.78 6.41 -1.47
C GLY A 123 -1.90 7.40 -1.75
N ASP A 124 -2.88 7.45 -0.85
CA ASP A 124 -4.08 8.31 -0.96
C ASP A 124 -4.28 9.22 0.26
N GLY A 125 -3.56 8.96 1.34
CA GLY A 125 -3.73 9.65 2.61
C GLY A 125 -2.63 10.67 2.94
N VAL A 126 -2.94 11.59 3.84
CA VAL A 126 -1.96 12.53 4.44
C VAL A 126 -0.80 11.77 5.09
N ASN A 127 -1.08 10.58 5.60
CA ASN A 127 -0.10 9.68 6.23
C ASN A 127 0.96 9.14 5.26
N ASP A 128 0.73 9.27 3.95
CA ASP A 128 1.61 8.75 2.90
C ASP A 128 2.57 9.82 2.35
N VAL A 129 2.32 11.10 2.63
CA VAL A 129 3.04 12.25 2.06
C VAL A 129 4.56 12.12 2.18
N LEU A 130 5.07 11.72 3.35
CA LEU A 130 6.52 11.57 3.55
C LEU A 130 7.10 10.39 2.76
N ALA A 131 6.38 9.29 2.67
CA ALA A 131 6.79 8.12 1.91
C ALA A 131 6.71 8.39 0.39
N LEU A 132 5.68 9.11 -0.07
CA LEU A 132 5.55 9.56 -1.46
C LEU A 132 6.72 10.46 -1.88
N LYS A 133 7.13 11.42 -1.03
CA LYS A 133 8.28 12.30 -1.30
C LYS A 133 9.61 11.55 -1.40
N ASP A 134 9.80 10.49 -0.61
CA ASP A 134 11.05 9.74 -0.59
C ASP A 134 11.14 8.68 -1.71
N ALA A 135 10.02 8.32 -2.34
CA ALA A 135 9.99 7.37 -3.44
C ALA A 135 10.61 7.94 -4.73
N ASP A 136 11.09 7.07 -5.61
CA ASP A 136 11.61 7.47 -6.94
C ASP A 136 10.47 7.81 -7.91
N CYS A 137 9.30 7.19 -7.72
CA CYS A 137 8.06 7.52 -8.42
C CYS A 137 6.91 7.51 -7.42
N SER A 138 6.18 8.61 -7.33
CA SER A 138 5.04 8.74 -6.43
C SER A 138 3.73 8.86 -7.18
N ILE A 139 2.72 8.10 -6.73
CA ILE A 139 1.42 7.97 -7.39
C ILE A 139 0.34 8.26 -6.34
N ALA A 140 -0.50 9.24 -6.59
CA ALA A 140 -1.67 9.53 -5.75
C ALA A 140 -2.98 9.20 -6.46
N MET A 141 -4.02 9.01 -5.66
CA MET A 141 -5.40 8.86 -6.12
C MET A 141 -6.10 10.21 -6.02
N ALA A 142 -6.82 10.64 -7.06
CA ALA A 142 -7.54 11.92 -7.02
C ALA A 142 -8.62 11.97 -5.94
N SER A 143 -9.21 10.82 -5.56
CA SER A 143 -10.14 10.71 -4.44
C SER A 143 -9.46 10.73 -3.05
N GLY A 144 -8.13 10.77 -3.02
CA GLY A 144 -7.36 10.83 -1.77
C GLY A 144 -7.25 12.24 -1.23
N SER A 145 -6.25 12.47 -0.36
CA SER A 145 -6.01 13.80 0.19
C SER A 145 -5.31 14.72 -0.81
N ASP A 146 -5.67 16.01 -0.79
CA ASP A 146 -5.00 17.05 -1.59
C ASP A 146 -3.49 17.08 -1.31
N ALA A 147 -3.09 16.87 -0.05
CA ALA A 147 -1.68 16.82 0.33
C ALA A 147 -0.90 15.70 -0.36
N ALA A 148 -1.50 14.53 -0.56
CA ALA A 148 -0.89 13.43 -1.32
C ALA A 148 -0.80 13.79 -2.81
N SER A 149 -1.87 14.35 -3.37
CA SER A 149 -1.92 14.76 -4.79
C SER A 149 -0.90 15.85 -5.11
N GLN A 150 -0.67 16.81 -4.21
CA GLN A 150 0.30 17.89 -4.41
C GLN A 150 1.75 17.44 -4.40
N VAL A 151 2.08 16.34 -3.72
CA VAL A 151 3.46 15.83 -3.63
C VAL A 151 3.75 14.70 -4.60
N ALA A 152 2.72 14.10 -5.18
CA ALA A 152 2.85 13.00 -6.12
C ALA A 152 3.29 13.49 -7.50
N GLN A 153 4.10 12.67 -8.18
CA GLN A 153 4.52 12.92 -9.56
C GLN A 153 3.43 12.52 -10.57
N LEU A 154 2.57 11.55 -10.19
CA LEU A 154 1.44 11.09 -10.97
C LEU A 154 0.17 11.13 -10.10
N VAL A 155 -0.94 11.59 -10.68
CA VAL A 155 -2.26 11.53 -10.03
C VAL A 155 -3.21 10.75 -10.93
N LEU A 156 -3.78 9.66 -10.41
CA LEU A 156 -4.79 8.88 -11.11
C LEU A 156 -6.16 9.56 -10.92
N LEU A 157 -6.64 10.23 -11.97
CA LEU A 157 -7.85 11.05 -11.91
C LEU A 157 -9.13 10.23 -11.64
N ASP A 158 -9.21 9.01 -12.17
CA ASP A 158 -10.31 8.07 -11.91
C ASP A 158 -10.10 7.24 -10.61
N SER A 159 -9.01 7.49 -9.90
CA SER A 159 -8.66 6.77 -8.65
C SER A 159 -8.65 5.25 -8.80
N ASP A 160 -8.35 4.76 -10.00
CA ASP A 160 -8.31 3.34 -10.34
C ASP A 160 -6.89 2.88 -10.68
N PHE A 161 -6.28 2.13 -9.76
CA PHE A 161 -4.93 1.59 -9.95
C PHE A 161 -4.82 0.61 -11.13
N SER A 162 -5.94 0.04 -11.59
CA SER A 162 -5.96 -0.84 -12.77
C SER A 162 -5.56 -0.12 -14.07
N ARG A 163 -5.50 1.21 -14.07
CA ARG A 163 -5.00 2.04 -15.18
C ARG A 163 -3.48 2.05 -15.30
N MET A 164 -2.77 1.69 -14.26
CA MET A 164 -1.30 1.75 -14.24
C MET A 164 -0.61 0.98 -15.37
N PRO A 165 -1.06 -0.21 -15.81
CA PRO A 165 -0.50 -0.85 -16.99
C PRO A 165 -0.50 0.04 -18.24
N SER A 166 -1.58 0.78 -18.49
CA SER A 166 -1.68 1.72 -19.62
C SER A 166 -0.74 2.92 -19.45
N VAL A 167 -0.61 3.45 -18.23
CA VAL A 167 0.33 4.54 -17.92
C VAL A 167 1.77 4.11 -18.19
N VAL A 168 2.15 2.91 -17.75
CA VAL A 168 3.50 2.35 -18.01
C VAL A 168 3.76 2.14 -19.49
N MET A 169 2.77 1.66 -20.26
CA MET A 169 2.89 1.49 -21.71
C MET A 169 3.09 2.83 -22.41
N GLU A 170 2.33 3.85 -22.03
CA GLU A 170 2.47 5.20 -22.59
C GLU A 170 3.84 5.81 -22.26
N GLY A 171 4.30 5.70 -21.01
CA GLY A 171 5.63 6.15 -20.63
C GLY A 171 6.74 5.49 -21.46
N ARG A 172 6.66 4.18 -21.70
CA ARG A 172 7.61 3.49 -22.61
C ARG A 172 7.54 4.00 -24.04
N ARG A 173 6.34 4.28 -24.53
CA ARG A 173 6.18 4.86 -25.89
C ARG A 173 6.89 6.21 -26.00
N VAL A 174 6.74 7.07 -24.98
CA VAL A 174 7.40 8.38 -24.94
C VAL A 174 8.92 8.21 -24.91
N VAL A 175 9.47 7.36 -24.06
CA VAL A 175 10.91 7.09 -23.99
C VAL A 175 11.44 6.58 -25.33
N ASN A 176 10.81 5.59 -25.94
CA ASN A 176 11.20 5.07 -27.24
C ASN A 176 11.18 6.14 -28.34
N ASN A 177 10.20 7.05 -28.32
CA ASN A 177 10.14 8.15 -29.29
C ASN A 177 11.30 9.14 -29.08
N ILE A 178 11.64 9.46 -27.82
CA ILE A 178 12.78 10.33 -27.50
C ILE A 178 14.09 9.68 -27.96
N GLU A 179 14.31 8.38 -27.65
CA GLU A 179 15.50 7.65 -28.08
C GLU A 179 15.65 7.62 -29.60
N ARG A 180 14.54 7.33 -30.31
CA ARG A 180 14.54 7.34 -31.77
C ARG A 180 14.85 8.71 -32.35
N THR A 181 14.32 9.78 -31.77
CA THR A 181 14.60 11.14 -32.19
C THR A 181 16.06 11.52 -31.92
N ALA A 182 16.55 11.21 -30.70
CA ALA A 182 17.95 11.48 -30.35
C ALA A 182 18.94 10.74 -31.24
N SER A 183 18.64 9.49 -31.64
CA SER A 183 19.51 8.70 -32.53
C SER A 183 19.58 9.24 -33.99
N LEU A 184 18.69 10.17 -34.38
CA LEU A 184 18.77 10.84 -35.66
C LEU A 184 19.76 12.03 -35.68
N TYR A 185 20.18 12.50 -34.51
CA TYR A 185 21.08 13.65 -34.34
C TYR A 185 22.50 13.25 -33.91
N ILE A 186 22.75 11.95 -33.73
CA ILE A 186 24.06 11.37 -33.40
C ILE A 186 24.58 10.61 -34.62
#